data_79ef24b2bff96ece5505b9ba8d658f57
#
_entry.id   79ef24b2bff96ece5505b9ba8d658f57
#
_cell.length_a   1.000
_cell.length_b   1.000
_cell.length_c   1.000
_cell.angle_alpha   90.00
_cell.angle_beta   90.00
_cell.angle_gamma   90.00
#
_symmetry.space_group_name_H-M   'P 1'
#
loop_
_entity.id
_entity.type
_entity.pdbx_description
1 polymer ?
#
loop_
_entity_poly.entity_id
_entity_poly.type
_entity_poly.pdbx_seq_one_letter_code
_entity_poly.pdbx_strand_id
1 'polypeptide(L)'
;MVLVDEVEAALEAVRHMKVYAHDVMFVTKDMLGTMDPSLIAAIDAVEPWGWDKTLGFQLAKANTRLAALVPSAQQLEAIRSMSSRRYAAENLLPAMVEIDSRLIGTSVYCETVEEVAALLMANEQSVIKAPWSSSGRGIRYVGSSLDDHQQGWLRNIMKQQGGVTVEPLYNKVYDFGMEFYASAGSESSEPTVRYCGLSLFDTSNGAYIGSVLATEEDKREMLSQYVDLQLLDKVKQFVVSCLAPKLAGVYSGPFGIDMMAVVNGSNPSYGFLLHPCVELNLRRTMGHVALALSPNELEPRKLMRIFFNSGKYKMRISTTAENLLNTGLV
;
A
#
# COMPACT_ATOMS: atom_id res chain seq x y z
N MET A 1 -7.72 11.70 -19.24
CA MET A 1 -9.04 11.05 -19.13
C MET A 1 -9.09 10.24 -17.86
N VAL A 2 -10.21 10.27 -17.12
CA VAL A 2 -10.42 9.50 -15.88
C VAL A 2 -11.70 8.68 -16.00
N LEU A 3 -11.58 7.36 -15.85
CA LEU A 3 -12.71 6.43 -15.83
C LEU A 3 -13.39 6.49 -14.46
N VAL A 4 -14.69 6.72 -14.45
CA VAL A 4 -15.51 6.86 -13.24
C VAL A 4 -16.81 6.07 -13.38
N ASP A 5 -17.47 5.78 -12.27
CA ASP A 5 -18.80 5.15 -12.29
C ASP A 5 -19.88 6.15 -12.69
N GLU A 6 -19.80 7.40 -12.18
CA GLU A 6 -20.76 8.48 -12.45
C GLU A 6 -20.02 9.79 -12.69
N VAL A 7 -20.23 10.41 -13.87
CA VAL A 7 -19.55 11.66 -14.26
C VAL A 7 -19.97 12.83 -13.36
N GLU A 8 -21.26 12.96 -13.04
CA GLU A 8 -21.76 14.05 -12.21
C GLU A 8 -21.18 14.03 -10.80
N ALA A 9 -21.10 12.85 -10.19
CA ALA A 9 -20.48 12.68 -8.87
C ALA A 9 -18.98 13.02 -8.89
N ALA A 10 -18.27 12.66 -9.96
CA ALA A 10 -16.87 13.00 -10.14
C ALA A 10 -16.67 14.51 -10.31
N LEU A 11 -17.49 15.17 -11.12
CA LEU A 11 -17.45 16.63 -11.30
C LEU A 11 -17.76 17.37 -10.00
N GLU A 12 -18.72 16.90 -9.20
CA GLU A 12 -19.01 17.47 -7.89
C GLU A 12 -17.81 17.34 -6.94
N ALA A 13 -17.19 16.15 -6.88
CA ALA A 13 -16.01 15.91 -6.06
C ALA A 13 -14.85 16.85 -6.43
N VAL A 14 -14.61 17.07 -7.73
CA VAL A 14 -13.54 17.94 -8.23
C VAL A 14 -13.80 19.43 -8.01
N ARG A 15 -15.07 19.87 -7.96
CA ARG A 15 -15.39 21.28 -7.61
C ARG A 15 -14.79 21.72 -6.27
N HIS A 16 -14.62 20.79 -5.35
CA HIS A 16 -13.96 21.04 -4.05
C HIS A 16 -12.43 20.99 -4.12
N MET A 17 -11.88 20.45 -5.21
CA MET A 17 -10.43 20.30 -5.45
C MET A 17 -9.98 21.34 -6.47
N LYS A 18 -9.90 22.60 -6.09
CA LYS A 18 -9.69 23.79 -6.97
C LYS A 18 -8.52 23.73 -7.97
N VAL A 19 -7.66 22.73 -7.91
CA VAL A 19 -6.36 22.69 -8.64
C VAL A 19 -6.35 21.73 -9.83
N TYR A 20 -7.29 20.78 -9.95
CA TYR A 20 -7.13 19.64 -10.87
C TYR A 20 -8.15 19.55 -12.03
N ALA A 21 -9.04 20.53 -12.21
CA ALA A 21 -10.23 20.36 -13.05
C ALA A 21 -10.12 20.81 -14.51
N HIS A 22 -9.08 21.53 -14.91
CA HIS A 22 -9.10 22.22 -16.21
C HIS A 22 -8.86 21.32 -17.42
N ASP A 23 -8.14 20.19 -17.26
CA ASP A 23 -7.75 19.31 -18.37
C ASP A 23 -8.20 17.84 -18.18
N VAL A 24 -9.14 17.59 -17.28
CA VAL A 24 -9.61 16.24 -16.99
C VAL A 24 -10.96 15.96 -17.65
N MET A 25 -11.01 14.95 -18.52
CA MET A 25 -12.25 14.40 -19.04
C MET A 25 -12.65 13.19 -18.21
N PHE A 26 -13.83 13.23 -17.58
CA PHE A 26 -14.42 12.09 -16.88
C PHE A 26 -15.28 11.28 -17.85
N VAL A 27 -15.12 9.96 -17.84
CA VAL A 27 -15.84 9.04 -18.73
C VAL A 27 -16.32 7.82 -17.96
N THR A 28 -17.48 7.29 -18.35
CA THR A 28 -17.96 5.98 -17.87
C THR A 28 -17.53 4.85 -18.81
N LYS A 29 -17.72 3.61 -18.39
CA LYS A 29 -17.44 2.43 -19.24
C LYS A 29 -18.26 2.45 -20.53
N ASP A 30 -19.53 2.85 -20.45
CA ASP A 30 -20.41 2.90 -21.62
C ASP A 30 -19.95 3.95 -22.62
N MET A 31 -19.46 5.08 -22.13
CA MET A 31 -18.90 6.14 -22.98
C MET A 31 -17.64 5.69 -23.72
N LEU A 32 -16.78 4.85 -23.09
CA LEU A 32 -15.57 4.34 -23.76
C LEU A 32 -15.89 3.54 -25.04
N GLY A 33 -16.99 2.80 -25.05
CA GLY A 33 -17.42 2.00 -26.21
C GLY A 33 -17.98 2.82 -27.39
N THR A 34 -18.38 4.05 -27.13
CA THR A 34 -19.02 4.96 -28.10
C THR A 34 -18.21 6.23 -28.38
N MET A 35 -17.04 6.35 -27.76
CA MET A 35 -16.17 7.51 -27.86
C MET A 35 -15.56 7.66 -29.26
N ASP A 36 -15.27 8.91 -29.65
CA ASP A 36 -14.55 9.20 -30.89
C ASP A 36 -13.24 8.39 -30.96
N PRO A 37 -13.03 7.62 -32.03
CA PRO A 37 -11.82 6.81 -32.20
C PRO A 37 -10.53 7.59 -32.09
N SER A 38 -10.51 8.87 -32.46
CA SER A 38 -9.33 9.73 -32.37
C SER A 38 -8.92 10.01 -30.91
N LEU A 39 -9.90 10.19 -30.02
CA LEU A 39 -9.63 10.37 -28.58
C LEU A 39 -9.09 9.10 -27.93
N ILE A 40 -9.62 7.94 -28.32
CA ILE A 40 -9.11 6.65 -27.82
C ILE A 40 -7.71 6.38 -28.40
N ALA A 41 -7.45 6.71 -29.66
CA ALA A 41 -6.12 6.53 -30.27
C ALA A 41 -5.03 7.38 -29.60
N ALA A 42 -5.41 8.53 -29.02
CA ALA A 42 -4.49 9.42 -28.29
C ALA A 42 -4.15 8.91 -26.88
N ILE A 43 -4.73 7.80 -26.41
CA ILE A 43 -4.38 7.22 -25.09
C ILE A 43 -3.07 6.44 -25.24
N ASP A 44 -2.03 6.92 -24.56
CA ASP A 44 -0.70 6.27 -24.56
C ASP A 44 -0.52 5.27 -23.43
N ALA A 45 -1.19 5.48 -22.30
CA ALA A 45 -1.08 4.64 -21.12
C ALA A 45 -2.39 4.55 -20.34
N VAL A 46 -2.53 3.48 -19.58
CA VAL A 46 -3.60 3.28 -18.59
C VAL A 46 -2.97 3.10 -17.21
N GLU A 47 -3.29 3.99 -16.30
CA GLU A 47 -2.83 3.94 -14.90
C GLU A 47 -4.01 3.71 -13.95
N PRO A 48 -4.38 2.46 -13.66
CA PRO A 48 -5.44 2.18 -12.70
C PRO A 48 -4.99 2.39 -11.27
N TRP A 49 -5.94 2.33 -10.33
CA TRP A 49 -5.61 2.20 -8.91
C TRP A 49 -4.73 0.97 -8.64
N GLY A 50 -5.05 -0.15 -9.28
CA GLY A 50 -4.27 -1.37 -9.32
C GLY A 50 -4.73 -2.26 -10.47
N TRP A 51 -3.81 -3.06 -11.00
CA TRP A 51 -4.11 -4.00 -12.05
C TRP A 51 -4.67 -5.32 -11.51
N ASP A 52 -5.77 -5.80 -12.10
CA ASP A 52 -6.30 -7.14 -11.93
C ASP A 52 -6.90 -7.69 -13.24
N LYS A 53 -7.19 -8.99 -13.24
CA LYS A 53 -7.73 -9.67 -14.42
C LYS A 53 -9.10 -9.13 -14.86
N THR A 54 -9.92 -8.68 -13.89
CA THR A 54 -11.27 -8.16 -14.16
C THR A 54 -11.19 -6.83 -14.89
N LEU A 55 -10.37 -5.90 -14.39
CA LEU A 55 -10.14 -4.62 -15.05
C LEU A 55 -9.54 -4.81 -16.45
N GLY A 56 -8.51 -5.66 -16.57
CA GLY A 56 -7.90 -5.98 -17.87
C GLY A 56 -8.94 -6.48 -18.88
N PHE A 57 -9.78 -7.42 -18.48
CA PHE A 57 -10.88 -7.92 -19.30
C PHE A 57 -11.89 -6.84 -19.69
N GLN A 58 -12.27 -5.98 -18.74
CA GLN A 58 -13.23 -4.90 -18.99
C GLN A 58 -12.69 -3.87 -19.99
N LEU A 59 -11.44 -3.45 -19.87
CA LEU A 59 -10.79 -2.53 -20.78
C LEU A 59 -10.65 -3.13 -22.19
N ALA A 60 -10.19 -4.39 -22.28
CA ALA A 60 -10.05 -5.10 -23.54
C ALA A 60 -11.41 -5.27 -24.27
N LYS A 61 -12.48 -5.54 -23.52
CA LYS A 61 -13.84 -5.63 -24.07
C LYS A 61 -14.39 -4.27 -24.53
N ALA A 62 -14.02 -3.18 -23.83
CA ALA A 62 -14.50 -1.85 -24.17
C ALA A 62 -13.91 -1.33 -25.49
N ASN A 63 -12.61 -1.56 -25.74
CA ASN A 63 -11.97 -1.09 -26.96
C ASN A 63 -10.66 -1.86 -27.24
N THR A 64 -10.40 -2.18 -28.52
CA THR A 64 -9.22 -2.91 -28.96
C THR A 64 -7.91 -2.14 -28.72
N ARG A 65 -7.92 -0.81 -28.82
CA ARG A 65 -6.76 0.02 -28.48
C ARG A 65 -6.43 -0.09 -27.01
N LEU A 66 -7.43 -0.05 -26.12
CA LEU A 66 -7.22 -0.22 -24.69
C LEU A 66 -6.73 -1.63 -24.35
N ALA A 67 -7.14 -2.66 -25.10
CA ALA A 67 -6.62 -4.02 -24.94
C ALA A 67 -5.10 -4.09 -25.12
N ALA A 68 -4.53 -3.30 -26.03
CA ALA A 68 -3.08 -3.23 -26.26
C ALA A 68 -2.30 -2.55 -25.12
N LEU A 69 -2.98 -1.82 -24.25
CA LEU A 69 -2.40 -1.14 -23.08
C LEU A 69 -2.55 -1.93 -21.78
N VAL A 70 -3.28 -3.05 -21.81
CA VAL A 70 -3.46 -3.93 -20.66
C VAL A 70 -2.23 -4.84 -20.53
N PRO A 71 -1.68 -5.03 -19.30
CA PRO A 71 -0.64 -6.02 -19.09
C PRO A 71 -1.07 -7.42 -19.54
N SER A 72 -0.13 -8.21 -20.05
CA SER A 72 -0.39 -9.60 -20.44
C SER A 72 -0.91 -10.44 -19.28
N ALA A 73 -1.54 -11.56 -19.56
CA ALA A 73 -2.03 -12.49 -18.54
C ALA A 73 -0.89 -12.96 -17.60
N GLN A 74 0.32 -13.14 -18.12
CA GLN A 74 1.50 -13.50 -17.35
C GLN A 74 1.93 -12.36 -16.42
N GLN A 75 1.94 -11.13 -16.90
CA GLN A 75 2.24 -9.94 -16.07
C GLN A 75 1.19 -9.75 -14.98
N LEU A 76 -0.11 -9.86 -15.28
CA LEU A 76 -1.18 -9.77 -14.29
C LEU A 76 -1.06 -10.84 -13.20
N GLU A 77 -0.65 -12.06 -13.55
CA GLU A 77 -0.41 -13.11 -12.56
C GLU A 77 0.84 -12.81 -11.70
N ALA A 78 1.91 -12.32 -12.32
CA ALA A 78 3.12 -11.90 -11.60
C ALA A 78 2.83 -10.73 -10.64
N ILE A 79 2.10 -9.70 -11.08
CA ILE A 79 1.65 -8.58 -10.24
C ILE A 79 0.84 -9.11 -9.04
N ARG A 80 -0.11 -10.01 -9.29
CA ARG A 80 -0.91 -10.62 -8.23
C ARG A 80 -0.04 -11.39 -7.22
N SER A 81 0.88 -12.22 -7.72
CA SER A 81 1.79 -13.00 -6.88
C SER A 81 2.67 -12.10 -6.03
N MET A 82 3.30 -11.08 -6.62
CA MET A 82 4.16 -10.14 -5.91
C MET A 82 3.40 -9.22 -4.94
N SER A 83 2.10 -8.99 -5.16
CA SER A 83 1.22 -8.25 -4.23
C SER A 83 0.74 -9.10 -3.05
N SER A 84 1.13 -10.37 -2.97
CA SER A 84 0.80 -11.24 -1.86
C SER A 84 1.69 -10.96 -0.65
N ARG A 85 1.14 -11.04 0.57
CA ARG A 85 1.94 -11.00 1.81
C ARG A 85 2.97 -12.13 1.87
N ARG A 86 2.69 -13.27 1.24
CA ARG A 86 3.66 -14.35 1.05
C ARG A 86 4.93 -13.83 0.36
N TYR A 87 4.78 -13.08 -0.72
CA TYR A 87 5.94 -12.57 -1.46
C TYR A 87 6.81 -11.65 -0.60
N ALA A 88 6.19 -10.73 0.13
CA ALA A 88 6.91 -9.85 1.05
C ALA A 88 7.64 -10.65 2.15
N ALA A 89 6.95 -11.64 2.75
CA ALA A 89 7.49 -12.50 3.80
C ALA A 89 8.69 -13.35 3.35
N GLU A 90 8.63 -13.92 2.15
CA GLU A 90 9.66 -14.84 1.65
C GLU A 90 10.80 -14.14 0.88
N ASN A 91 10.51 -13.00 0.21
CA ASN A 91 11.44 -12.42 -0.78
C ASN A 91 11.96 -11.02 -0.45
N LEU A 92 11.34 -10.30 0.49
CA LEU A 92 11.75 -8.94 0.83
C LEU A 92 12.17 -8.80 2.29
N LEU A 93 11.28 -9.13 3.21
CA LEU A 93 11.49 -8.91 4.64
C LEU A 93 12.78 -9.57 5.18
N PRO A 94 13.10 -10.84 4.86
CA PRO A 94 14.33 -11.46 5.36
C PRO A 94 15.59 -10.70 4.95
N ALA A 95 15.69 -10.31 3.68
CA ALA A 95 16.86 -9.58 3.20
C ALA A 95 16.89 -8.13 3.72
N MET A 96 15.73 -7.52 4.00
CA MET A 96 15.67 -6.18 4.57
C MET A 96 16.16 -6.15 6.02
N VAL A 97 15.77 -7.10 6.84
CA VAL A 97 16.18 -7.12 8.26
C VAL A 97 17.68 -7.38 8.46
N GLU A 98 18.36 -7.94 7.48
CA GLU A 98 19.82 -8.16 7.51
C GLU A 98 20.63 -6.89 7.26
N ILE A 99 20.02 -5.79 6.77
CA ILE A 99 20.73 -4.55 6.43
C ILE A 99 21.32 -3.86 7.68
N ASP A 100 20.57 -3.91 8.79
CA ASP A 100 20.94 -3.20 10.01
C ASP A 100 20.29 -3.87 11.24
N SER A 101 21.00 -3.96 12.36
CA SER A 101 20.50 -4.57 13.59
C SER A 101 19.32 -3.87 14.25
N ARG A 102 18.99 -2.66 13.82
CA ARG A 102 17.79 -1.90 14.26
C ARG A 102 16.55 -2.23 13.45
N LEU A 103 16.67 -3.12 12.45
CA LEU A 103 15.54 -3.65 11.70
C LEU A 103 15.02 -4.92 12.35
N ILE A 104 13.71 -5.07 12.38
CA ILE A 104 13.02 -6.24 12.94
C ILE A 104 11.88 -6.65 12.00
N GLY A 105 11.56 -7.92 12.00
CA GLY A 105 10.39 -8.43 11.28
C GLY A 105 10.59 -9.92 11.02
N THR A 106 9.54 -10.68 11.31
CA THR A 106 9.44 -12.09 10.97
C THR A 106 8.04 -12.35 10.48
N SER A 107 7.92 -12.97 9.32
CA SER A 107 6.65 -13.37 8.74
C SER A 107 6.83 -14.71 8.07
N VAL A 108 6.07 -15.71 8.48
CA VAL A 108 6.17 -17.08 8.01
C VAL A 108 4.90 -17.46 7.25
N TYR A 109 5.03 -17.93 6.03
CA TYR A 109 3.90 -18.43 5.26
C TYR A 109 3.60 -19.88 5.65
N CYS A 110 2.34 -20.16 5.96
CA CYS A 110 1.82 -21.45 6.38
C CYS A 110 0.70 -21.92 5.45
N GLU A 111 0.74 -23.19 5.05
CA GLU A 111 -0.26 -23.81 4.18
C GLU A 111 -1.20 -24.73 4.97
N THR A 112 -0.86 -25.08 6.22
CA THR A 112 -1.64 -25.96 7.07
C THR A 112 -1.93 -25.34 8.43
N VAL A 113 -3.01 -25.82 9.09
CA VAL A 113 -3.40 -25.38 10.44
C VAL A 113 -2.36 -25.80 11.48
N GLU A 114 -1.72 -26.93 11.25
CA GLU A 114 -0.68 -27.49 12.13
C GLU A 114 0.58 -26.62 12.14
N GLU A 115 1.00 -26.11 10.97
CA GLU A 115 2.12 -25.15 10.86
C GLU A 115 1.79 -23.86 11.62
N VAL A 116 0.58 -23.32 11.45
CA VAL A 116 0.12 -22.14 12.20
C VAL A 116 0.18 -22.42 13.70
N ALA A 117 -0.40 -23.54 14.16
CA ALA A 117 -0.43 -23.89 15.57
C ALA A 117 0.96 -24.00 16.19
N ALA A 118 1.94 -24.57 15.46
CA ALA A 118 3.32 -24.66 15.90
C ALA A 118 3.96 -23.28 16.12
N LEU A 119 3.71 -22.31 15.22
CA LEU A 119 4.22 -20.95 15.38
C LEU A 119 3.55 -20.18 16.52
N LEU A 120 2.25 -20.41 16.75
CA LEU A 120 1.53 -19.75 17.85
C LEU A 120 2.07 -20.20 19.23
N MET A 121 2.51 -21.44 19.36
CA MET A 121 3.13 -21.93 20.61
C MET A 121 4.45 -21.25 20.96
N ALA A 122 5.15 -20.69 19.94
CA ALA A 122 6.42 -20.00 20.13
C ALA A 122 6.26 -18.52 20.53
N ASN A 123 5.06 -17.96 20.41
CA ASN A 123 4.77 -16.53 20.65
C ASN A 123 3.62 -16.39 21.64
N GLU A 124 3.69 -15.40 22.54
CA GLU A 124 2.56 -15.09 23.43
C GLU A 124 1.35 -14.58 22.65
N GLN A 125 1.61 -13.74 21.65
CA GLN A 125 0.58 -13.19 20.75
C GLN A 125 1.12 -13.15 19.33
N SER A 126 0.24 -13.43 18.38
CA SER A 126 0.57 -13.44 16.96
C SER A 126 -0.50 -12.74 16.12
N VAL A 127 -0.10 -12.35 14.92
CA VAL A 127 -0.99 -11.81 13.89
C VAL A 127 -1.01 -12.78 12.72
N ILE A 128 -2.20 -13.26 12.37
CA ILE A 128 -2.40 -14.09 11.17
C ILE A 128 -3.00 -13.20 10.08
N LYS A 129 -2.41 -13.22 8.89
CA LYS A 129 -2.84 -12.39 7.76
C LYS A 129 -3.13 -13.24 6.53
N ALA A 130 -4.27 -13.00 5.88
CA ALA A 130 -4.56 -13.58 4.57
C ALA A 130 -3.60 -13.02 3.52
N PRO A 131 -3.18 -13.82 2.50
CA PRO A 131 -2.26 -13.37 1.44
C PRO A 131 -2.72 -12.11 0.72
N TRP A 132 -4.01 -12.04 0.41
CA TRP A 132 -4.63 -10.87 -0.19
C TRP A 132 -5.82 -10.43 0.64
N SER A 133 -5.76 -9.21 1.16
CA SER A 133 -6.87 -8.59 1.85
C SER A 133 -6.71 -7.07 1.87
N SER A 134 -7.77 -6.36 2.20
CA SER A 134 -7.74 -4.90 2.32
C SER A 134 -8.47 -4.46 3.60
N SER A 135 -8.09 -3.30 4.11
CA SER A 135 -8.79 -2.63 5.22
C SER A 135 -8.93 -3.51 6.47
N GLY A 136 -7.88 -4.27 6.82
CA GLY A 136 -7.83 -5.09 8.04
C GLY A 136 -8.72 -6.34 8.04
N ARG A 137 -9.58 -6.55 7.04
CA ARG A 137 -10.55 -7.67 7.02
C ARG A 137 -9.93 -9.05 7.02
N GLY A 138 -8.73 -9.18 6.48
CA GLY A 138 -7.97 -10.44 6.42
C GLY A 138 -6.94 -10.60 7.53
N ILE A 139 -7.09 -9.91 8.65
CA ILE A 139 -6.15 -9.94 9.78
C ILE A 139 -6.86 -10.51 11.02
N ARG A 140 -6.17 -11.37 11.75
CA ARG A 140 -6.61 -11.88 13.05
C ARG A 140 -5.49 -11.77 14.07
N TYR A 141 -5.82 -11.24 15.23
CA TYR A 141 -4.96 -11.22 16.42
C TYR A 141 -5.30 -12.43 17.25
N VAL A 142 -4.32 -13.23 17.60
CA VAL A 142 -4.49 -14.51 18.28
C VAL A 142 -3.45 -14.68 19.40
N GLY A 143 -3.82 -15.43 20.43
CA GLY A 143 -2.88 -15.87 21.48
C GLY A 143 -2.11 -17.11 21.03
N SER A 144 -1.66 -17.90 22.01
CA SER A 144 -0.91 -19.14 21.79
C SER A 144 -1.73 -20.31 21.21
N SER A 145 -3.05 -20.13 21.04
CA SER A 145 -3.95 -21.16 20.47
C SER A 145 -5.10 -20.50 19.70
N LEU A 146 -5.73 -21.27 18.82
CA LEU A 146 -6.88 -20.85 18.03
C LEU A 146 -8.18 -21.41 18.63
N ASP A 147 -9.20 -20.56 18.75
CA ASP A 147 -10.56 -20.99 18.99
C ASP A 147 -11.22 -21.61 17.72
N ASP A 148 -12.40 -22.22 17.87
CA ASP A 148 -13.11 -22.88 16.75
C ASP A 148 -13.47 -21.92 15.62
N HIS A 149 -13.83 -20.67 15.94
CA HIS A 149 -14.16 -19.65 14.95
C HIS A 149 -12.91 -19.22 14.15
N GLN A 150 -11.80 -19.01 14.84
CA GLN A 150 -10.51 -18.67 14.21
C GLN A 150 -10.00 -19.82 13.33
N GLN A 151 -10.12 -21.08 13.79
CA GLN A 151 -9.80 -22.27 12.99
C GLN A 151 -10.68 -22.37 11.73
N GLY A 152 -12.00 -22.11 11.87
CA GLY A 152 -12.92 -22.11 10.74
C GLY A 152 -12.57 -21.05 9.71
N TRP A 153 -12.26 -19.83 10.15
CA TRP A 153 -11.78 -18.76 9.29
C TRP A 153 -10.46 -19.13 8.59
N LEU A 154 -9.50 -19.67 9.33
CA LEU A 154 -8.19 -20.09 8.81
C LEU A 154 -8.32 -21.12 7.69
N ARG A 155 -9.08 -22.21 7.93
CA ARG A 155 -9.34 -23.25 6.90
C ARG A 155 -10.00 -22.66 5.64
N ASN A 156 -10.92 -21.70 5.81
CA ASN A 156 -11.55 -21.04 4.67
C ASN A 156 -10.56 -20.19 3.86
N ILE A 157 -9.70 -19.41 4.51
CA ILE A 157 -8.65 -18.62 3.83
C ILE A 157 -7.66 -19.55 3.12
N MET A 158 -7.19 -20.61 3.77
CA MET A 158 -6.27 -21.57 3.15
C MET A 158 -6.90 -22.22 1.92
N LYS A 159 -8.17 -22.60 1.97
CA LYS A 159 -8.90 -23.14 0.83
C LYS A 159 -9.02 -22.15 -0.33
N GLN A 160 -9.24 -20.86 -0.05
CA GLN A 160 -9.46 -19.83 -1.08
C GLN A 160 -8.17 -19.21 -1.62
N GLN A 161 -7.15 -19.07 -0.76
CA GLN A 161 -5.94 -18.29 -1.04
C GLN A 161 -4.63 -19.09 -0.87
N GLY A 162 -4.71 -20.37 -0.54
CA GLY A 162 -3.56 -21.28 -0.46
C GLY A 162 -2.86 -21.32 0.89
N GLY A 163 -3.00 -20.29 1.74
CA GLY A 163 -2.33 -20.23 3.03
C GLY A 163 -2.54 -18.90 3.73
N VAL A 164 -1.73 -18.65 4.75
CA VAL A 164 -1.70 -17.39 5.53
C VAL A 164 -0.27 -17.05 5.89
N THR A 165 0.01 -15.79 6.27
CA THR A 165 1.24 -15.44 6.98
C THR A 165 0.96 -15.33 8.48
N VAL A 166 1.95 -15.75 9.28
CA VAL A 166 1.94 -15.65 10.75
C VAL A 166 3.13 -14.81 11.18
N GLU A 167 2.88 -13.83 12.02
CA GLU A 167 3.87 -12.88 12.54
C GLU A 167 3.73 -12.76 14.05
N PRO A 168 4.81 -12.50 14.82
CA PRO A 168 4.68 -12.03 16.19
C PRO A 168 3.86 -10.75 16.25
N LEU A 169 3.09 -10.55 17.31
CA LEU A 169 2.44 -9.25 17.54
C LEU A 169 3.48 -8.27 18.09
N TYR A 170 3.90 -7.33 17.26
CA TYR A 170 4.82 -6.28 17.66
C TYR A 170 4.08 -5.16 18.40
N ASN A 171 4.74 -4.59 19.42
CA ASN A 171 4.25 -3.38 20.10
C ASN A 171 4.47 -2.16 19.22
N LYS A 172 3.52 -1.96 18.29
CA LYS A 172 3.57 -0.90 17.28
C LYS A 172 3.37 0.47 17.92
N VAL A 173 4.20 1.42 17.51
CA VAL A 173 4.12 2.83 17.91
C VAL A 173 3.58 3.69 16.78
N TYR A 174 4.04 3.46 15.55
CA TYR A 174 3.68 4.32 14.42
C TYR A 174 3.64 3.56 13.11
N ASP A 175 2.57 3.76 12.32
CA ASP A 175 2.45 3.26 10.95
C ASP A 175 2.89 4.34 9.96
N PHE A 176 3.67 3.95 8.95
CA PHE A 176 4.01 4.83 7.84
C PHE A 176 4.34 4.01 6.60
N GLY A 177 4.49 4.63 5.46
CA GLY A 177 4.88 3.99 4.22
C GLY A 177 5.90 4.81 3.45
N MET A 178 6.59 4.13 2.57
CA MET A 178 7.35 4.73 1.48
C MET A 178 6.63 4.49 0.17
N GLU A 179 6.44 5.56 -0.59
CA GLU A 179 5.78 5.53 -1.87
C GLU A 179 6.81 5.62 -2.99
N PHE A 180 6.61 4.81 -4.04
CA PHE A 180 7.52 4.69 -5.17
C PHE A 180 6.75 4.67 -6.50
N TYR A 181 7.50 4.85 -7.59
CA TYR A 181 7.03 4.62 -8.95
C TYR A 181 8.03 3.72 -9.69
N ALA A 182 7.54 2.61 -10.23
CA ALA A 182 8.33 1.71 -11.05
C ALA A 182 8.16 2.06 -12.54
N SER A 183 9.27 2.09 -13.27
CA SER A 183 9.28 2.07 -14.73
C SER A 183 9.86 0.73 -15.19
N ALA A 184 9.12 0.02 -16.01
CA ALA A 184 9.54 -1.29 -16.53
C ALA A 184 10.77 -1.22 -17.46
N GLY A 185 11.20 0.01 -17.79
CA GLY A 185 12.23 0.23 -18.81
C GLY A 185 11.67 0.10 -20.24
N SER A 186 12.54 0.31 -21.21
CA SER A 186 12.27 0.16 -22.63
C SER A 186 13.54 -0.35 -23.31
N GLU A 187 13.51 -0.57 -24.63
CA GLU A 187 14.71 -0.92 -25.40
C GLU A 187 15.84 0.11 -25.27
N SER A 188 15.51 1.37 -24.93
CA SER A 188 16.45 2.49 -24.79
C SER A 188 16.65 2.97 -23.35
N SER A 189 15.99 2.37 -22.35
CA SER A 189 16.10 2.80 -20.94
C SER A 189 16.05 1.62 -19.99
N GLU A 190 16.94 1.63 -19.01
CA GLU A 190 16.97 0.65 -17.93
C GLU A 190 15.70 0.75 -17.05
N PRO A 191 15.25 -0.39 -16.47
CA PRO A 191 14.17 -0.38 -15.48
C PRO A 191 14.59 0.41 -14.25
N THR A 192 13.69 1.22 -13.74
CA THR A 192 13.96 2.09 -12.59
C THR A 192 12.87 2.02 -11.55
N VAL A 193 13.26 2.25 -10.29
CA VAL A 193 12.35 2.52 -9.19
C VAL A 193 12.72 3.88 -8.62
N ARG A 194 11.78 4.81 -8.66
CA ARG A 194 11.93 6.16 -8.14
C ARG A 194 11.15 6.30 -6.84
N TYR A 195 11.81 6.81 -5.82
CA TYR A 195 11.15 7.21 -4.57
C TYR A 195 10.27 8.44 -4.80
N CYS A 196 9.05 8.42 -4.27
CA CYS A 196 8.08 9.49 -4.38
C CYS A 196 7.89 10.28 -3.08
N GLY A 197 8.10 9.66 -1.93
CA GLY A 197 8.01 10.33 -0.64
C GLY A 197 7.50 9.43 0.48
N LEU A 198 7.52 9.97 1.71
CA LEU A 198 6.95 9.35 2.91
C LEU A 198 5.44 9.57 2.98
N SER A 199 4.73 8.54 3.42
CA SER A 199 3.32 8.59 3.78
C SER A 199 3.18 8.28 5.26
N LEU A 200 2.84 9.29 6.07
CA LEU A 200 2.54 9.12 7.49
C LEU A 200 1.02 8.97 7.62
N PHE A 201 0.56 7.82 8.11
CA PHE A 201 -0.86 7.51 8.14
C PHE A 201 -1.31 6.88 9.45
N ASP A 202 -2.60 6.94 9.70
CA ASP A 202 -3.26 6.33 10.85
C ASP A 202 -4.17 5.21 10.42
N THR A 203 -4.25 4.20 11.29
CA THR A 203 -5.18 3.08 11.14
C THR A 203 -6.05 2.94 12.39
N SER A 204 -7.29 2.48 12.19
CA SER A 204 -8.18 2.06 13.29
C SER A 204 -8.66 0.65 12.99
N ASN A 205 -8.40 -0.29 13.89
CA ASN A 205 -8.68 -1.71 13.69
C ASN A 205 -8.12 -2.27 12.36
N GLY A 206 -6.93 -1.80 11.94
CA GLY A 206 -6.30 -2.15 10.69
C GLY A 206 -6.89 -1.48 9.43
N ALA A 207 -7.90 -0.62 9.57
CA ALA A 207 -8.45 0.16 8.49
C ALA A 207 -7.80 1.55 8.44
N TYR A 208 -7.40 1.98 7.25
CA TYR A 208 -6.87 3.32 7.02
C TYR A 208 -7.93 4.40 7.34
N ILE A 209 -7.54 5.42 8.12
CA ILE A 209 -8.42 6.52 8.51
C ILE A 209 -7.91 7.91 8.10
N GLY A 210 -6.66 8.03 7.68
CA GLY A 210 -6.14 9.31 7.21
C GLY A 210 -4.62 9.39 7.12
N SER A 211 -4.12 10.51 6.61
CA SER A 211 -2.69 10.80 6.47
C SER A 211 -2.36 12.23 6.83
N VAL A 212 -1.13 12.44 7.26
CA VAL A 212 -0.51 13.76 7.39
C VAL A 212 -0.16 14.28 6.00
N LEU A 213 -0.60 15.48 5.68
CA LEU A 213 -0.23 16.24 4.50
C LEU A 213 0.80 17.30 4.91
N ALA A 214 2.05 17.06 4.58
CA ALA A 214 3.18 17.91 4.95
C ALA A 214 4.30 17.77 3.90
N THR A 215 5.31 18.63 3.98
CA THR A 215 6.52 18.47 3.17
C THR A 215 7.25 17.18 3.52
N GLU A 216 8.12 16.72 2.66
CA GLU A 216 8.95 15.54 2.95
C GLU A 216 9.84 15.77 4.18
N GLU A 217 10.40 16.97 4.31
CA GLU A 217 11.25 17.36 5.45
C GLU A 217 10.48 17.31 6.77
N ASP A 218 9.29 17.91 6.82
CA ASP A 218 8.40 17.83 7.99
C ASP A 218 8.07 16.41 8.39
N LYS A 219 7.73 15.55 7.41
CA LYS A 219 7.42 14.13 7.67
C LYS A 219 8.64 13.38 8.20
N ARG A 220 9.82 13.65 7.67
CA ARG A 220 11.07 13.08 8.18
C ARG A 220 11.36 13.55 9.59
N GLU A 221 11.17 14.84 9.90
CA GLU A 221 11.30 15.37 11.26
C GLU A 221 10.36 14.68 12.23
N MET A 222 9.06 14.56 11.90
CA MET A 222 8.08 13.85 12.73
C MET A 222 8.47 12.39 12.97
N LEU A 223 8.97 11.70 11.92
CA LEU A 223 9.35 10.29 12.02
C LEU A 223 10.67 10.09 12.78
N SER A 224 11.55 11.09 12.82
CA SER A 224 12.87 11.02 13.49
C SER A 224 12.78 10.72 14.99
N GLN A 225 11.63 10.95 15.60
CA GLN A 225 11.37 10.61 17.00
C GLN A 225 11.32 9.09 17.24
N TYR A 226 11.04 8.30 16.19
CA TYR A 226 10.83 6.86 16.25
C TYR A 226 11.83 6.07 15.40
N VAL A 227 12.37 6.67 14.34
CA VAL A 227 13.24 6.00 13.38
C VAL A 227 14.43 6.87 13.05
N ASP A 228 15.62 6.28 13.10
CA ASP A 228 16.84 6.91 12.61
C ASP A 228 16.72 7.20 11.10
N LEU A 229 16.92 8.44 10.70
CA LEU A 229 16.76 8.87 9.30
C LEU A 229 17.80 8.24 8.35
N GLN A 230 19.01 7.91 8.85
CA GLN A 230 20.01 7.20 8.05
C GLN A 230 19.59 5.76 7.81
N LEU A 231 18.99 5.11 8.82
CA LEU A 231 18.40 3.79 8.66
C LEU A 231 17.28 3.79 7.62
N LEU A 232 16.42 4.81 7.66
CA LEU A 232 15.35 4.99 6.70
C LEU A 232 15.90 5.13 5.26
N ASP A 233 16.99 5.89 5.09
CA ASP A 233 17.64 6.05 3.79
C ASP A 233 18.30 4.76 3.28
N LYS A 234 18.88 3.93 4.18
CA LYS A 234 19.37 2.59 3.81
C LYS A 234 18.25 1.68 3.31
N VAL A 235 17.11 1.66 4.01
CA VAL A 235 15.94 0.88 3.62
C VAL A 235 15.42 1.35 2.25
N LYS A 236 15.32 2.66 2.04
CA LYS A 236 14.92 3.24 0.75
C LYS A 236 15.85 2.80 -0.40
N GLN A 237 17.17 2.86 -0.19
CA GLN A 237 18.15 2.43 -1.18
C GLN A 237 18.04 0.94 -1.48
N PHE A 238 17.84 0.11 -0.46
CA PHE A 238 17.60 -1.32 -0.66
C PHE A 238 16.36 -1.59 -1.50
N VAL A 239 15.24 -0.93 -1.19
CA VAL A 239 13.99 -1.08 -1.96
C VAL A 239 14.22 -0.74 -3.44
N VAL A 240 14.87 0.40 -3.73
CA VAL A 240 15.15 0.83 -5.10
C VAL A 240 16.01 -0.20 -5.83
N SER A 241 17.12 -0.63 -5.24
CA SER A 241 18.05 -1.56 -5.88
C SER A 241 17.49 -2.98 -6.01
N CYS A 242 16.74 -3.45 -5.02
CA CYS A 242 16.16 -4.80 -4.99
C CYS A 242 14.96 -4.95 -5.94
N LEU A 243 14.07 -3.94 -5.98
CA LEU A 243 12.82 -4.05 -6.75
C LEU A 243 12.96 -3.63 -8.22
N ALA A 244 13.89 -2.74 -8.58
CA ALA A 244 14.07 -2.33 -9.97
C ALA A 244 14.23 -3.55 -10.93
N PRO A 245 15.16 -4.48 -10.72
CA PRO A 245 15.28 -5.65 -11.59
C PRO A 245 14.12 -6.63 -11.48
N LYS A 246 13.47 -6.74 -10.33
CA LYS A 246 12.34 -7.67 -10.12
C LYS A 246 11.05 -7.20 -10.77
N LEU A 247 10.87 -5.88 -10.89
CA LEU A 247 9.69 -5.27 -11.54
C LEU A 247 9.90 -5.05 -13.04
N ALA A 248 11.14 -5.19 -13.53
CA ALA A 248 11.47 -5.08 -14.95
C ALA A 248 10.60 -6.01 -15.82
N GLY A 249 9.92 -5.44 -16.80
CA GLY A 249 9.04 -6.20 -17.69
C GLY A 249 7.78 -6.78 -17.04
N VAL A 250 7.58 -6.57 -15.73
CA VAL A 250 6.43 -7.08 -14.97
C VAL A 250 5.45 -5.98 -14.61
N TYR A 251 5.94 -4.90 -14.01
CA TYR A 251 5.11 -3.84 -13.48
C TYR A 251 5.68 -2.45 -13.78
N SER A 252 4.81 -1.58 -14.26
CA SER A 252 5.06 -0.14 -14.36
C SER A 252 3.91 0.60 -13.69
N GLY A 253 4.25 1.54 -12.81
CA GLY A 253 3.26 2.31 -12.07
C GLY A 253 3.63 2.58 -10.62
N PRO A 254 2.72 3.24 -9.87
CA PRO A 254 2.92 3.56 -8.46
C PRO A 254 2.84 2.31 -7.59
N PHE A 255 3.70 2.24 -6.56
CA PHE A 255 3.62 1.21 -5.53
C PHE A 255 4.08 1.75 -4.17
N GLY A 256 3.63 1.11 -3.08
CA GLY A 256 3.99 1.49 -1.73
C GLY A 256 4.48 0.30 -0.91
N ILE A 257 5.31 0.59 0.10
CA ILE A 257 5.70 -0.37 1.13
C ILE A 257 5.27 0.19 2.47
N ASP A 258 4.39 -0.54 3.15
CA ASP A 258 3.96 -0.21 4.50
C ASP A 258 5.01 -0.68 5.51
N MET A 259 5.30 0.17 6.48
CA MET A 259 6.32 0.00 7.51
C MET A 259 5.73 0.36 8.88
N MET A 260 6.37 -0.06 9.95
CA MET A 260 6.00 0.38 11.30
C MET A 260 7.21 0.54 12.20
N ALA A 261 7.18 1.58 13.05
CA ALA A 261 8.05 1.69 14.20
C ALA A 261 7.46 0.89 15.36
N VAL A 262 8.29 0.14 16.06
CA VAL A 262 7.89 -0.71 17.18
C VAL A 262 8.77 -0.45 18.41
N VAL A 263 8.23 -0.66 19.60
CA VAL A 263 9.01 -0.57 20.85
C VAL A 263 10.06 -1.68 20.88
N ASN A 264 11.29 -1.34 21.21
CA ASN A 264 12.33 -2.34 21.45
C ASN A 264 12.19 -2.96 22.84
N GLY A 265 11.46 -4.07 22.94
CA GLY A 265 11.28 -4.78 24.21
C GLY A 265 12.55 -5.47 24.74
N SER A 266 13.52 -5.77 23.87
CA SER A 266 14.74 -6.50 24.23
C SER A 266 15.89 -5.60 24.65
N ASN A 267 15.92 -4.34 24.21
CA ASN A 267 16.97 -3.38 24.55
C ASN A 267 16.42 -1.95 24.61
N PRO A 268 16.01 -1.48 25.80
CA PRO A 268 15.47 -0.13 25.99
C PRO A 268 16.42 1.00 25.53
N SER A 269 17.73 0.73 25.43
CA SER A 269 18.72 1.72 25.00
C SER A 269 18.54 2.16 23.55
N TYR A 270 17.90 1.36 22.71
CA TYR A 270 17.58 1.71 21.32
C TYR A 270 16.18 2.32 21.15
N GLY A 271 15.38 2.38 22.22
CA GLY A 271 14.02 2.97 22.18
C GLY A 271 13.06 2.24 21.22
N PHE A 272 13.31 2.37 19.92
CA PHE A 272 12.47 1.82 18.86
C PHE A 272 13.28 1.02 17.84
N LEU A 273 12.59 0.09 17.17
CA LEU A 273 13.07 -0.67 16.02
C LEU A 273 12.15 -0.39 14.82
N LEU A 274 12.65 -0.61 13.62
CA LEU A 274 11.89 -0.44 12.39
C LEU A 274 11.53 -1.82 11.80
N HIS A 275 10.23 -2.08 11.60
CA HIS A 275 9.77 -3.17 10.74
C HIS A 275 9.67 -2.64 9.29
N PRO A 276 10.59 -3.03 8.39
CA PRO A 276 10.80 -2.33 7.12
C PRO A 276 9.84 -2.74 6.02
N CYS A 277 9.06 -3.81 6.20
CA CYS A 277 8.13 -4.30 5.18
C CYS A 277 6.96 -5.07 5.82
N VAL A 278 5.90 -4.37 6.16
CA VAL A 278 4.64 -4.97 6.64
C VAL A 278 3.81 -5.50 5.46
N GLU A 279 3.82 -4.77 4.34
CA GLU A 279 3.11 -5.11 3.11
C GLU A 279 3.73 -4.41 1.90
N LEU A 280 3.84 -5.12 0.77
CA LEU A 280 4.15 -4.53 -0.55
C LEU A 280 2.83 -4.35 -1.32
N ASN A 281 2.54 -3.12 -1.68
CA ASN A 281 1.34 -2.73 -2.41
C ASN A 281 1.68 -2.35 -3.86
N LEU A 282 1.68 -3.32 -4.82
CA LEU A 282 1.91 -3.03 -6.25
C LEU A 282 0.67 -2.39 -6.89
N ARG A 283 0.33 -1.23 -6.38
CA ARG A 283 -0.81 -0.41 -6.80
C ARG A 283 -0.65 1.00 -6.25
N ARG A 284 -1.49 1.91 -6.72
CA ARG A 284 -1.64 3.21 -6.06
C ARG A 284 -2.15 3.01 -4.63
N THR A 285 -1.65 3.78 -3.70
CA THR A 285 -2.03 3.75 -2.29
C THR A 285 -2.65 5.09 -1.88
N MET A 286 -3.25 5.14 -0.69
CA MET A 286 -3.68 6.42 -0.10
C MET A 286 -2.48 7.32 0.23
N GLY A 287 -1.29 6.74 0.37
CA GLY A 287 -0.04 7.48 0.49
C GLY A 287 0.27 8.33 -0.75
N HIS A 288 0.11 7.79 -1.96
CA HIS A 288 0.26 8.58 -3.20
C HIS A 288 -0.77 9.72 -3.28
N VAL A 289 -2.01 9.50 -2.82
CA VAL A 289 -3.02 10.57 -2.74
C VAL A 289 -2.57 11.64 -1.75
N ALA A 290 -2.08 11.23 -0.59
CA ALA A 290 -1.56 12.16 0.43
C ALA A 290 -0.38 12.98 -0.10
N LEU A 291 0.55 12.35 -0.83
CA LEU A 291 1.69 13.06 -1.46
C LEU A 291 1.20 14.10 -2.47
N ALA A 292 0.23 13.75 -3.33
CA ALA A 292 -0.31 14.67 -4.32
C ALA A 292 -1.07 15.86 -3.70
N LEU A 293 -1.62 15.70 -2.49
CA LEU A 293 -2.35 16.72 -1.75
C LEU A 293 -1.49 17.42 -0.68
N SER A 294 -0.23 17.00 -0.53
CA SER A 294 0.68 17.63 0.43
C SER A 294 0.99 19.07 0.04
N PRO A 295 1.07 19.98 1.02
CA PRO A 295 1.39 21.39 0.78
C PRO A 295 2.84 21.55 0.30
N ASN A 296 3.11 22.72 -0.28
CA ASN A 296 4.47 23.17 -0.51
C ASN A 296 5.06 23.78 0.79
N GLU A 297 6.33 24.18 0.75
CA GLU A 297 7.06 24.69 1.92
C GLU A 297 6.44 25.95 2.59
N LEU A 298 5.60 26.68 1.86
CA LEU A 298 4.99 27.92 2.33
C LEU A 298 3.62 27.70 3.01
N GLU A 299 3.09 26.50 2.95
CA GLU A 299 1.78 26.17 3.48
C GLU A 299 1.87 25.35 4.78
N PRO A 300 0.92 25.54 5.74
CA PRO A 300 0.92 24.77 6.95
C PRO A 300 0.62 23.29 6.70
N ARG A 301 1.09 22.43 7.61
CA ARG A 301 0.72 21.02 7.68
C ARG A 301 -0.80 20.85 7.72
N LYS A 302 -1.33 19.84 7.04
CA LYS A 302 -2.76 19.52 6.99
C LYS A 302 -2.98 18.06 7.37
N LEU A 303 -4.20 17.74 7.75
CA LEU A 303 -4.61 16.36 8.04
C LEU A 303 -5.70 15.95 7.08
N MET A 304 -5.47 14.86 6.34
CA MET A 304 -6.48 14.19 5.53
C MET A 304 -7.15 13.10 6.35
N ARG A 305 -8.47 13.10 6.43
CA ARG A 305 -9.27 12.05 7.08
C ARG A 305 -10.25 11.45 6.09
N ILE A 306 -10.37 10.11 6.14
CA ILE A 306 -11.34 9.34 5.39
C ILE A 306 -12.36 8.78 6.37
N PHE A 307 -13.63 8.97 6.07
CA PHE A 307 -14.72 8.45 6.90
C PHE A 307 -15.90 7.99 6.04
N PHE A 308 -16.62 7.00 6.56
CA PHE A 308 -17.82 6.48 5.91
C PHE A 308 -19.05 7.21 6.47
N ASN A 309 -19.83 7.82 5.58
CA ASN A 309 -21.04 8.54 5.96
C ASN A 309 -22.12 8.37 4.88
N SER A 310 -23.33 7.99 5.29
CA SER A 310 -24.50 7.82 4.42
C SER A 310 -24.24 6.92 3.21
N GLY A 311 -23.57 5.77 3.43
CA GLY A 311 -23.31 4.79 2.38
C GLY A 311 -22.12 5.11 1.48
N LYS A 312 -21.42 6.24 1.68
CA LYS A 312 -20.28 6.67 0.85
C LYS A 312 -19.06 7.02 1.69
N TYR A 313 -17.88 6.77 1.14
CA TYR A 313 -16.63 7.30 1.71
C TYR A 313 -16.51 8.78 1.38
N LYS A 314 -16.11 9.56 2.38
CA LYS A 314 -15.85 11.00 2.27
C LYS A 314 -14.45 11.32 2.74
N MET A 315 -13.85 12.33 2.14
CA MET A 315 -12.56 12.88 2.52
C MET A 315 -12.74 14.29 3.11
N ARG A 316 -12.02 14.57 4.19
CA ARG A 316 -11.91 15.91 4.76
C ARG A 316 -10.44 16.26 4.90
N ILE A 317 -10.06 17.48 4.53
CA ILE A 317 -8.74 18.05 4.77
C ILE A 317 -8.92 19.21 5.74
N SER A 318 -8.15 19.21 6.82
CA SER A 318 -8.16 20.27 7.86
C SER A 318 -6.75 20.79 8.11
N THR A 319 -6.64 22.06 8.47
CA THR A 319 -5.38 22.75 8.78
C THR A 319 -5.02 22.70 10.27
N THR A 320 -5.79 22.01 11.12
CA THR A 320 -5.63 22.05 12.58
C THR A 320 -4.43 21.23 13.03
N ALA A 321 -3.47 21.94 13.63
CA ALA A 321 -2.31 21.33 14.29
C ALA A 321 -2.67 20.52 15.56
N GLU A 322 -3.89 20.63 16.09
CA GLU A 322 -4.27 20.11 17.40
C GLU A 322 -4.47 18.60 17.49
N ASN A 323 -4.53 17.86 16.38
CA ASN A 323 -4.78 16.41 16.38
C ASN A 323 -3.69 15.56 15.71
N LEU A 324 -2.54 16.14 15.40
CA LEU A 324 -1.43 15.39 14.77
C LEU A 324 -0.67 14.48 15.76
N LEU A 325 -0.92 14.65 17.07
CA LEU A 325 -0.21 13.94 18.14
C LEU A 325 -1.08 12.97 18.95
N ASN A 326 -2.38 12.87 18.69
CA ASN A 326 -3.31 12.08 19.50
C ASN A 326 -3.73 10.74 18.83
N THR A 327 -2.92 10.21 17.97
CA THR A 327 -3.21 8.92 17.35
C THR A 327 -2.26 7.89 17.93
N GLY A 328 -2.75 7.09 18.85
CA GLY A 328 -2.12 5.84 19.23
C GLY A 328 -1.25 5.81 20.47
N LEU A 329 -1.38 6.79 21.37
CA LEU A 329 -0.89 6.66 22.73
C LEU A 329 -2.08 6.47 23.70
N VAL A 330 -2.67 5.30 23.70
CA VAL A 330 -3.30 4.67 24.89
C VAL A 330 -3.03 3.18 24.79
#